data_dc91259220f25c06b42b116ca9550e12
#
_entry.id   dc91259220f25c06b42b116ca9550e12
#
_cell.length_a   1.000
_cell.length_b   1.000
_cell.length_c   1.000
_cell.angle_alpha   90.00
_cell.angle_beta   90.00
_cell.angle_gamma   90.00
#
_symmetry.space_group_name_H-M   'P 1'
#
loop_
_entity.id
_entity.type
_entity.pdbx_description
1 polymer ?
#
loop_
_entity_poly.entity_id
_entity_poly.type
_entity_poly.pdbx_seq_one_letter_code
_entity_poly.pdbx_strand_id
1 'polypeptide(L)'
;MKDDLPTKDTNKTMNSLLPKRSDKQKKYLRFGAMIGTSMVLMYLVMYANTYQLSHVQWSETRFFMTLLMGATMAVVMLAFMLGMYKNPTANIAIAMGSVALFALGTFLVRSQTTVGDESWMSGMIPHHSIAILTSENAEIEDVRVCNLAKNIIEAQKREIDEMQWLIDDINQNGPAATSVKANSRPVPEYAGEAMRSCD
;
A
#
# COMPACT_ATOMS: atom_id res chain seq x y z
N MET A 1 68.19 13.52 1.98
CA MET A 1 67.15 14.50 1.74
C MET A 1 65.88 13.69 1.45
N LYS A 2 65.05 13.46 2.49
CA LYS A 2 63.79 12.77 2.38
C LYS A 2 62.71 13.81 2.51
N ASP A 3 61.92 14.00 1.45
CA ASP A 3 60.79 14.91 1.40
C ASP A 3 59.60 14.25 2.12
N ASP A 4 59.27 14.74 3.31
CA ASP A 4 58.07 14.44 4.04
C ASP A 4 56.88 15.18 3.39
N LEU A 5 56.02 14.47 2.68
CA LEU A 5 54.73 15.00 2.24
C LEU A 5 53.71 14.91 3.39
N PRO A 6 53.04 16.00 3.76
CA PRO A 6 51.97 15.96 4.76
C PRO A 6 50.62 15.59 4.10
N THR A 7 50.29 14.31 4.08
CA THR A 7 49.01 13.81 3.50
C THR A 7 47.87 13.60 4.53
N LYS A 8 47.98 14.17 5.73
CA LYS A 8 47.04 13.87 6.82
C LYS A 8 46.06 14.99 7.19
N ASP A 9 46.15 16.18 6.62
CA ASP A 9 45.34 17.33 7.04
C ASP A 9 44.15 17.70 6.10
N THR A 10 44.15 17.25 4.87
CA THR A 10 43.09 17.60 3.91
C THR A 10 41.77 16.94 4.22
N ASN A 11 41.76 15.73 4.75
CA ASN A 11 40.51 15.01 5.10
C ASN A 11 39.82 15.57 6.37
N LYS A 12 40.60 16.17 7.27
CA LYS A 12 40.09 16.79 8.51
C LYS A 12 39.45 18.15 8.22
N THR A 13 40.00 18.89 7.26
CA THR A 13 39.49 20.19 6.82
C THR A 13 38.21 20.06 6.00
N MET A 14 38.11 19.02 5.17
CA MET A 14 36.91 18.77 4.34
C MET A 14 35.71 18.34 5.20
N ASN A 15 35.91 17.57 6.27
CA ASN A 15 34.85 17.21 7.23
C ASN A 15 34.37 18.35 8.11
N SER A 16 35.19 19.44 8.27
CA SER A 16 34.80 20.62 9.03
C SER A 16 33.95 21.62 8.25
N LEU A 17 33.89 21.50 6.92
CA LEU A 17 33.13 22.38 6.02
C LEU A 17 31.70 21.92 5.80
N LEU A 18 31.35 20.68 6.19
CA LEU A 18 29.95 20.23 6.13
C LEU A 18 29.18 20.83 7.33
N PRO A 19 28.03 21.51 7.10
CA PRO A 19 27.25 22.08 8.17
C PRO A 19 26.85 20.99 9.15
N LYS A 20 27.43 21.02 10.38
CA LYS A 20 27.11 20.05 11.44
C LYS A 20 25.63 20.18 11.79
N ARG A 21 24.82 19.24 11.29
CA ARG A 21 23.36 19.24 11.49
C ARG A 21 23.05 19.31 12.98
N SER A 22 22.29 20.33 13.40
CA SER A 22 21.94 20.55 14.79
C SER A 22 21.26 19.29 15.36
N ASP A 23 21.53 18.96 16.64
CA ASP A 23 20.94 17.77 17.27
C ASP A 23 19.39 17.79 17.25
N LYS A 24 18.79 18.96 17.17
CA LYS A 24 17.35 19.14 16.96
C LYS A 24 16.92 18.62 15.58
N GLN A 25 17.66 18.94 14.50
CA GLN A 25 17.37 18.47 13.16
C GLN A 25 17.50 16.95 13.02
N LYS A 26 18.48 16.35 13.71
CA LYS A 26 18.66 14.88 13.72
C LYS A 26 17.46 14.16 14.35
N LYS A 27 16.85 14.73 15.40
CA LYS A 27 15.65 14.15 16.03
C LYS A 27 14.46 14.13 15.08
N TYR A 28 14.16 15.22 14.39
CA TYR A 28 13.07 15.28 13.40
C TYR A 28 13.35 14.41 12.17
N LEU A 29 14.62 14.30 11.75
CA LEU A 29 14.97 13.38 10.68
C LEU A 29 14.73 11.92 11.07
N ARG A 30 15.11 11.53 12.29
CA ARG A 30 14.83 10.18 12.83
C ARG A 30 13.32 9.93 12.92
N PHE A 31 12.55 10.91 13.34
CA PHE A 31 11.09 10.84 13.36
C PHE A 31 10.53 10.57 11.95
N GLY A 32 10.91 11.37 10.97
CA GLY A 32 10.49 11.18 9.58
C GLY A 32 10.92 9.83 9.00
N ALA A 33 12.17 9.40 9.28
CA ALA A 33 12.68 8.10 8.86
C ALA A 33 11.88 6.95 9.49
N MET A 34 11.54 7.04 10.77
CA MET A 34 10.75 6.04 11.48
C MET A 34 9.34 5.91 10.89
N ILE A 35 8.65 7.02 10.66
CA ILE A 35 7.34 7.03 10.02
C ILE A 35 7.44 6.45 8.60
N GLY A 36 8.39 6.92 7.78
CA GLY A 36 8.58 6.44 6.42
C GLY A 36 8.87 4.93 6.34
N THR A 37 9.77 4.43 7.20
CA THR A 37 10.05 2.99 7.29
C THR A 37 8.81 2.20 7.69
N SER A 38 8.06 2.69 8.69
CA SER A 38 6.82 2.04 9.13
C SER A 38 5.77 1.99 8.01
N MET A 39 5.64 3.07 7.22
CA MET A 39 4.72 3.11 6.07
C MET A 39 5.10 2.08 5.00
N VAL A 40 6.39 1.97 4.66
CA VAL A 40 6.87 0.96 3.69
C VAL A 40 6.59 -0.45 4.21
N LEU A 41 6.91 -0.73 5.46
CA LEU A 41 6.66 -2.04 6.06
C LEU A 41 5.16 -2.35 6.12
N MET A 42 4.31 -1.40 6.51
CA MET A 42 2.84 -1.59 6.51
C MET A 42 2.31 -1.88 5.12
N TYR A 43 2.76 -1.16 4.09
CA TYR A 43 2.36 -1.43 2.72
C TYR A 43 2.71 -2.85 2.29
N LEU A 44 3.92 -3.33 2.59
CA LEU A 44 4.34 -4.69 2.28
C LEU A 44 3.55 -5.74 3.06
N VAL A 45 3.35 -5.51 4.36
CA VAL A 45 2.60 -6.44 5.24
C VAL A 45 1.13 -6.56 4.83
N MET A 46 0.54 -5.53 4.21
CA MET A 46 -0.83 -5.58 3.68
C MET A 46 -1.05 -6.65 2.61
N TYR A 47 0.02 -7.24 2.05
CA TYR A 47 -0.06 -8.36 1.10
C TYR A 47 0.17 -9.73 1.74
N ALA A 48 0.53 -9.78 3.02
CA ALA A 48 0.83 -11.05 3.70
C ALA A 48 -0.40 -11.97 3.86
N ASN A 49 -1.60 -11.44 3.69
CA ASN A 49 -2.87 -12.15 3.80
C ASN A 49 -3.55 -12.45 2.46
N THR A 50 -2.81 -12.42 1.34
CA THR A 50 -3.31 -12.89 0.05
C THR A 50 -3.33 -14.42 0.01
N TYR A 51 -4.33 -15.00 -0.68
CA TYR A 51 -4.47 -16.45 -0.82
C TYR A 51 -3.34 -17.06 -1.65
N GLN A 52 -2.91 -16.37 -2.72
CA GLN A 52 -1.80 -16.78 -3.59
C GLN A 52 -0.87 -15.61 -3.87
N LEU A 53 0.42 -15.90 -4.08
CA LEU A 53 1.43 -14.87 -4.39
C LEU A 53 1.19 -14.20 -5.76
N SER A 54 0.58 -14.91 -6.72
CA SER A 54 0.16 -14.35 -8.01
C SER A 54 -0.86 -13.23 -7.89
N HIS A 55 -1.59 -13.16 -6.76
CA HIS A 55 -2.57 -12.10 -6.47
C HIS A 55 -1.94 -10.84 -5.86
N VAL A 56 -0.62 -10.81 -5.67
CA VAL A 56 0.11 -9.62 -5.20
C VAL A 56 0.31 -8.68 -6.38
N GLN A 57 -0.52 -7.65 -6.46
CA GLN A 57 -0.46 -6.63 -7.51
C GLN A 57 -0.39 -5.23 -6.90
N TRP A 58 0.21 -4.28 -7.64
CA TRP A 58 0.26 -2.90 -7.23
C TRP A 58 -1.16 -2.33 -7.10
N SER A 59 -1.42 -1.60 -6.01
CA SER A 59 -2.71 -0.98 -5.76
C SER A 59 -2.55 0.46 -5.29
N GLU A 60 -3.03 1.41 -6.08
CA GLU A 60 -3.06 2.83 -5.72
C GLU A 60 -3.93 3.06 -4.49
N THR A 61 -5.06 2.39 -4.38
CA THR A 61 -5.95 2.49 -3.22
C THR A 61 -5.24 2.06 -1.93
N ARG A 62 -4.45 0.96 -1.95
CA ARG A 62 -3.64 0.55 -0.80
C ARG A 62 -2.54 1.57 -0.48
N PHE A 63 -1.95 2.18 -1.50
CA PHE A 63 -0.99 3.25 -1.30
C PHE A 63 -1.63 4.46 -0.61
N PHE A 64 -2.81 4.90 -1.04
CA PHE A 64 -3.55 5.99 -0.38
C PHE A 64 -3.95 5.65 1.05
N MET A 65 -4.36 4.41 1.32
CA MET A 65 -4.62 3.93 2.69
C MET A 65 -3.35 3.97 3.56
N THR A 66 -2.20 3.64 3.00
CA THR A 66 -0.91 3.74 3.71
C THR A 66 -0.56 5.19 4.06
N LEU A 67 -0.86 6.15 3.16
CA LEU A 67 -0.70 7.58 3.47
C LEU A 67 -1.61 8.02 4.62
N LEU A 68 -2.87 7.58 4.64
CA LEU A 68 -3.80 7.84 5.74
C LEU A 68 -3.26 7.31 7.08
N MET A 69 -2.80 6.07 7.11
CA MET A 69 -2.24 5.44 8.30
C MET A 69 -0.96 6.15 8.76
N GLY A 70 -0.07 6.52 7.81
CA GLY A 70 1.15 7.25 8.10
C GLY A 70 0.88 8.66 8.68
N ALA A 71 -0.10 9.37 8.13
CA ALA A 71 -0.52 10.68 8.64
C ALA A 71 -1.05 10.58 10.07
N THR A 72 -1.92 9.60 10.34
CA THR A 72 -2.44 9.34 11.68
C THR A 72 -1.33 8.97 12.65
N MET A 73 -0.42 8.08 12.26
CA MET A 73 0.74 7.66 13.05
C MET A 73 1.63 8.86 13.40
N ALA A 74 1.89 9.77 12.45
CA ALA A 74 2.72 10.94 12.68
C ALA A 74 2.13 11.87 13.76
N VAL A 75 0.80 12.10 13.74
CA VAL A 75 0.13 12.92 14.76
C VAL A 75 0.18 12.23 16.13
N VAL A 76 -0.17 10.95 16.20
CA VAL A 76 -0.18 10.20 17.47
C VAL A 76 1.23 10.17 18.08
N MET A 77 2.23 9.79 17.30
CA MET A 77 3.62 9.73 17.80
C MET A 77 4.15 11.10 18.22
N LEU A 78 3.83 12.17 17.45
CA LEU A 78 4.21 13.52 17.83
C LEU A 78 3.56 13.91 19.17
N ALA A 79 2.28 13.62 19.37
CA ALA A 79 1.55 13.92 20.60
C ALA A 79 2.18 13.26 21.83
N PHE A 80 2.49 11.96 21.73
CA PHE A 80 3.14 11.22 22.83
C PHE A 80 4.59 11.63 23.08
N MET A 81 5.27 12.19 22.09
CA MET A 81 6.69 12.52 22.16
C MET A 81 6.96 14.04 22.22
N LEU A 82 5.96 14.89 22.51
CA LEU A 82 6.10 16.36 22.60
C LEU A 82 7.23 16.80 23.56
N GLY A 83 7.45 16.06 24.63
CA GLY A 83 8.55 16.34 25.59
C GLY A 83 9.95 16.27 24.95
N MET A 84 10.12 15.47 23.89
CA MET A 84 11.38 15.33 23.16
C MET A 84 11.50 16.31 21.99
N TYR A 85 10.37 16.69 21.37
CA TYR A 85 10.26 17.58 20.19
C TYR A 85 9.90 18.99 20.64
N LYS A 86 10.90 19.80 21.00
CA LYS A 86 10.70 21.13 21.63
C LYS A 86 10.61 22.30 20.64
N ASN A 87 10.49 22.05 19.33
CA ASN A 87 10.33 23.12 18.34
C ASN A 87 8.84 23.26 17.99
N PRO A 88 8.13 24.30 18.49
CA PRO A 88 6.70 24.43 18.27
C PRO A 88 6.35 24.63 16.77
N THR A 89 7.17 25.37 16.03
CA THR A 89 6.95 25.60 14.59
C THR A 89 7.03 24.29 13.81
N ALA A 90 8.03 23.45 14.08
CA ALA A 90 8.16 22.15 13.44
C ALA A 90 7.00 21.20 13.83
N ASN A 91 6.59 21.22 15.10
CA ASN A 91 5.48 20.39 15.56
C ASN A 91 4.15 20.79 14.91
N ILE A 92 3.88 22.10 14.81
CA ILE A 92 2.69 22.60 14.11
C ILE A 92 2.76 22.25 12.63
N ALA A 93 3.90 22.40 11.97
CA ALA A 93 4.07 22.04 10.56
C ALA A 93 3.81 20.54 10.32
N ILE A 94 4.32 19.64 11.20
CA ILE A 94 4.06 18.20 11.13
C ILE A 94 2.56 17.92 11.33
N ALA A 95 1.94 18.52 12.35
CA ALA A 95 0.51 18.31 12.63
C ALA A 95 -0.37 18.77 11.46
N MET A 96 -0.14 19.98 10.97
CA MET A 96 -0.90 20.53 9.82
C MET A 96 -0.66 19.73 8.54
N GLY A 97 0.60 19.34 8.25
CA GLY A 97 0.94 18.51 7.12
C GLY A 97 0.29 17.13 7.21
N SER A 98 0.22 16.53 8.40
CA SER A 98 -0.46 15.25 8.62
C SER A 98 -1.98 15.38 8.43
N VAL A 99 -2.61 16.44 8.91
CA VAL A 99 -4.05 16.69 8.68
C VAL A 99 -4.33 16.88 7.18
N ALA A 100 -3.50 17.64 6.49
CA ALA A 100 -3.64 17.84 5.04
C ALA A 100 -3.46 16.52 4.28
N LEU A 101 -2.45 15.72 4.64
CA LEU A 101 -2.21 14.40 4.03
C LEU A 101 -3.34 13.42 4.32
N PHE A 102 -3.90 13.44 5.52
CA PHE A 102 -5.06 12.64 5.90
C PHE A 102 -6.30 13.03 5.06
N ALA A 103 -6.58 14.32 4.94
CA ALA A 103 -7.70 14.82 4.14
C ALA A 103 -7.53 14.45 2.65
N LEU A 104 -6.33 14.64 2.09
CA LEU A 104 -6.01 14.27 0.71
C LEU A 104 -6.15 12.76 0.50
N GLY A 105 -5.56 11.94 1.36
CA GLY A 105 -5.67 10.49 1.28
C GLY A 105 -7.12 10.01 1.37
N THR A 106 -7.92 10.58 2.28
CA THR A 106 -9.35 10.28 2.39
C THR A 106 -10.10 10.66 1.10
N PHE A 107 -9.81 11.82 0.54
CA PHE A 107 -10.41 12.26 -0.72
C PHE A 107 -10.05 11.29 -1.86
N LEU A 108 -8.78 10.92 -2.03
CA LEU A 108 -8.34 10.00 -3.08
C LEU A 108 -8.93 8.60 -2.94
N VAL A 109 -8.98 8.06 -1.70
CA VAL A 109 -9.60 6.75 -1.44
C VAL A 109 -11.11 6.78 -1.74
N ARG A 110 -11.81 7.86 -1.43
CA ARG A 110 -13.26 7.94 -1.63
C ARG A 110 -13.67 8.33 -3.05
N SER A 111 -12.91 9.20 -3.70
CA SER A 111 -13.23 9.70 -5.04
C SER A 111 -12.77 8.75 -6.14
N GLN A 112 -11.68 7.97 -5.90
CA GLN A 112 -11.06 7.08 -6.89
C GLN A 112 -10.70 7.79 -8.21
N THR A 113 -10.55 9.11 -8.21
CA THR A 113 -10.40 9.95 -9.42
C THR A 113 -9.15 9.65 -10.24
N THR A 114 -8.11 9.09 -9.61
CA THR A 114 -6.85 8.70 -10.28
C THR A 114 -6.82 7.22 -10.67
N VAL A 115 -7.82 6.45 -10.25
CA VAL A 115 -7.86 4.99 -10.41
C VAL A 115 -8.60 4.65 -11.72
N GLY A 116 -7.86 4.23 -12.73
CA GLY A 116 -8.40 3.73 -14.00
C GLY A 116 -8.70 2.22 -13.94
N ASP A 117 -9.15 1.66 -15.07
CA ASP A 117 -9.62 0.27 -15.17
C ASP A 117 -8.60 -0.75 -14.64
N GLU A 118 -7.37 -0.71 -15.14
CA GLU A 118 -6.31 -1.63 -14.71
C GLU A 118 -5.94 -1.46 -13.24
N SER A 119 -5.81 -0.21 -12.78
CA SER A 119 -5.46 0.09 -11.39
C SER A 119 -6.57 -0.34 -10.44
N TRP A 120 -7.83 -0.22 -10.85
CA TRP A 120 -8.98 -0.71 -10.09
C TRP A 120 -8.95 -2.23 -9.96
N MET A 121 -8.81 -2.96 -11.08
CA MET A 121 -8.75 -4.43 -11.07
C MET A 121 -7.53 -4.94 -10.28
N SER A 122 -6.36 -4.34 -10.48
CA SER A 122 -5.13 -4.67 -9.72
C SER A 122 -5.29 -4.45 -8.21
N GLY A 123 -6.12 -3.49 -7.80
CA GLY A 123 -6.48 -3.28 -6.40
C GLY A 123 -7.51 -4.30 -5.88
N MET A 124 -8.45 -4.73 -6.73
CA MET A 124 -9.50 -5.67 -6.38
C MET A 124 -9.02 -7.12 -6.29
N ILE A 125 -8.09 -7.56 -7.13
CA ILE A 125 -7.54 -8.93 -7.09
C ILE A 125 -7.01 -9.31 -5.69
N PRO A 126 -6.11 -8.56 -5.05
CA PRO A 126 -5.67 -8.90 -3.69
C PRO A 126 -6.78 -8.73 -2.64
N HIS A 127 -7.79 -7.90 -2.88
CA HIS A 127 -8.96 -7.78 -2.00
C HIS A 127 -9.83 -9.05 -2.04
N HIS A 128 -10.13 -9.57 -3.24
CA HIS A 128 -10.85 -10.82 -3.45
C HIS A 128 -10.06 -12.01 -2.88
N SER A 129 -8.75 -12.00 -3.07
CA SER A 129 -7.83 -13.02 -2.55
C SER A 129 -7.92 -13.18 -1.02
N ILE A 130 -8.07 -12.08 -0.28
CA ILE A 130 -8.29 -12.11 1.19
C ILE A 130 -9.61 -12.80 1.52
N ALA A 131 -10.68 -12.52 0.77
CA ALA A 131 -11.98 -13.13 0.99
C ALA A 131 -11.95 -14.65 0.79
N ILE A 132 -11.21 -15.13 -0.21
CA ILE A 132 -10.98 -16.58 -0.41
C ILE A 132 -10.24 -17.16 0.78
N LEU A 133 -9.09 -16.57 1.18
CA LEU A 133 -8.27 -17.07 2.30
C LEU A 133 -9.08 -17.19 3.59
N THR A 134 -9.82 -16.15 3.92
CA THR A 134 -10.62 -16.11 5.17
C THR A 134 -11.80 -17.08 5.12
N SER A 135 -12.46 -17.21 3.97
CA SER A 135 -13.58 -18.14 3.79
C SER A 135 -13.17 -19.60 3.76
N GLU A 136 -11.97 -19.91 3.24
CA GLU A 136 -11.43 -21.31 3.26
C GLU A 136 -11.01 -21.73 4.67
N ASN A 137 -10.41 -20.82 5.46
CA ASN A 137 -9.76 -21.18 6.73
C ASN A 137 -10.65 -20.95 7.97
N ALA A 138 -11.78 -20.24 7.86
CA ALA A 138 -12.64 -19.98 9.01
C ALA A 138 -13.28 -21.27 9.52
N GLU A 139 -13.30 -21.47 10.85
CA GLU A 139 -14.06 -22.54 11.51
C GLU A 139 -15.54 -22.14 11.54
N ILE A 140 -16.34 -22.68 10.61
CA ILE A 140 -17.76 -22.34 10.44
C ILE A 140 -18.59 -23.57 10.79
N GLU A 141 -19.43 -23.45 11.84
CA GLU A 141 -20.32 -24.51 12.33
C GLU A 141 -21.72 -24.46 11.70
N ASP A 142 -22.24 -23.26 11.40
CA ASP A 142 -23.57 -23.10 10.81
C ASP A 142 -23.52 -23.43 9.31
N VAL A 143 -24.27 -24.44 8.89
CA VAL A 143 -24.32 -24.90 7.49
C VAL A 143 -24.72 -23.80 6.52
N ARG A 144 -25.58 -22.86 6.91
CA ARG A 144 -26.00 -21.73 6.09
C ARG A 144 -24.84 -20.75 5.86
N VAL A 145 -24.03 -20.52 6.89
CA VAL A 145 -22.84 -19.68 6.81
C VAL A 145 -21.76 -20.38 5.99
N CYS A 146 -21.59 -21.69 6.16
CA CYS A 146 -20.69 -22.49 5.34
C CYS A 146 -21.05 -22.43 3.85
N ASN A 147 -22.31 -22.59 3.49
CA ASN A 147 -22.79 -22.45 2.11
C ASN A 147 -22.55 -21.04 1.55
N LEU A 148 -22.75 -20.00 2.38
CA LEU A 148 -22.43 -18.63 1.98
C LEU A 148 -20.93 -18.47 1.72
N ALA A 149 -20.06 -18.98 2.61
CA ALA A 149 -18.61 -18.94 2.45
C ALA A 149 -18.17 -19.67 1.15
N LYS A 150 -18.77 -20.82 0.86
CA LYS A 150 -18.53 -21.56 -0.40
C LYS A 150 -18.88 -20.72 -1.62
N ASN A 151 -20.05 -20.11 -1.65
CA ASN A 151 -20.49 -19.25 -2.76
C ASN A 151 -19.57 -18.03 -2.92
N ILE A 152 -19.07 -17.45 -1.82
CA ILE A 152 -18.11 -16.36 -1.86
C ILE A 152 -16.80 -16.83 -2.51
N ILE A 153 -16.26 -17.97 -2.10
CA ILE A 153 -15.02 -18.52 -2.66
C ILE A 153 -15.15 -18.70 -4.18
N GLU A 154 -16.24 -19.32 -4.62
CA GLU A 154 -16.51 -19.59 -6.04
C GLU A 154 -16.61 -18.29 -6.86
N ALA A 155 -17.36 -17.31 -6.35
CA ALA A 155 -17.49 -16.00 -6.99
C ALA A 155 -16.13 -15.26 -7.04
N GLN A 156 -15.40 -15.21 -5.93
CA GLN A 156 -14.15 -14.47 -5.87
C GLN A 156 -13.04 -15.08 -6.75
N LYS A 157 -12.97 -16.41 -6.86
CA LYS A 157 -12.03 -17.09 -7.77
C LYS A 157 -12.34 -16.72 -9.23
N ARG A 158 -13.60 -16.86 -9.64
CA ARG A 158 -14.05 -16.48 -10.98
C ARG A 158 -13.73 -15.02 -11.30
N GLU A 159 -14.06 -14.10 -10.40
CA GLU A 159 -13.85 -12.67 -10.61
C GLU A 159 -12.37 -12.29 -10.68
N ILE A 160 -11.48 -12.99 -9.97
CA ILE A 160 -10.03 -12.80 -10.08
C ILE A 160 -9.55 -13.20 -11.49
N ASP A 161 -9.99 -14.35 -12.00
CA ASP A 161 -9.62 -14.82 -13.35
C ASP A 161 -10.12 -13.86 -14.43
N GLU A 162 -11.37 -13.38 -14.31
CA GLU A 162 -11.96 -12.37 -15.18
C GLU A 162 -11.14 -11.06 -15.18
N MET A 163 -10.78 -10.56 -14.00
CA MET A 163 -9.97 -9.33 -13.87
C MET A 163 -8.57 -9.50 -14.46
N GLN A 164 -7.92 -10.63 -14.25
CA GLN A 164 -6.60 -10.91 -14.84
C GLN A 164 -6.67 -10.93 -16.36
N TRP A 165 -7.67 -11.60 -16.92
CA TRP A 165 -7.90 -11.63 -18.38
C TRP A 165 -8.18 -10.22 -18.93
N LEU A 166 -9.02 -9.42 -18.26
CA LEU A 166 -9.35 -8.05 -18.68
C LEU A 166 -8.11 -7.14 -18.64
N ILE A 167 -7.25 -7.25 -17.64
CA ILE A 167 -6.00 -6.52 -17.59
C ILE A 167 -5.13 -6.86 -18.79
N ASP A 168 -4.99 -8.14 -19.12
CA ASP A 168 -4.19 -8.60 -20.25
C ASP A 168 -4.79 -8.14 -21.59
N ASP A 169 -6.12 -8.21 -21.76
CA ASP A 169 -6.80 -7.75 -22.96
C ASP A 169 -6.67 -6.23 -23.15
N ILE A 170 -6.85 -5.44 -22.09
CA ILE A 170 -6.68 -3.99 -22.14
C ILE A 170 -5.24 -3.60 -22.48
N ASN A 171 -4.26 -4.28 -21.91
CA ASN A 171 -2.85 -4.03 -22.19
C ASN A 171 -2.46 -4.32 -23.65
N GLN A 172 -3.07 -5.34 -24.27
CA GLN A 172 -2.76 -5.75 -25.63
C GLN A 172 -3.58 -4.98 -26.68
N ASN A 173 -4.83 -4.67 -26.41
CA ASN A 173 -5.81 -4.21 -27.39
C ASN A 173 -6.41 -2.83 -27.08
N GLY A 174 -6.09 -2.27 -25.91
CA GLY A 174 -6.70 -1.06 -25.37
C GLY A 174 -8.13 -1.28 -24.88
N PRO A 175 -8.72 -0.30 -24.17
CA PRO A 175 -10.03 -0.42 -23.56
C PRO A 175 -11.16 -0.56 -24.61
N ALA A 176 -12.12 -1.43 -24.33
CA ALA A 176 -13.32 -1.61 -25.15
C ALA A 176 -14.39 -0.58 -24.75
N ALA A 177 -14.18 0.69 -25.06
CA ALA A 177 -15.02 1.80 -24.65
C ALA A 177 -16.44 1.85 -25.30
N THR A 178 -16.78 0.87 -26.15
CA THR A 178 -18.12 0.77 -26.76
C THR A 178 -18.63 -0.67 -26.68
N SER A 179 -19.95 -0.84 -26.61
CA SER A 179 -20.58 -2.17 -26.58
C SER A 179 -20.18 -3.04 -27.79
N VAL A 180 -19.97 -2.43 -28.96
CA VAL A 180 -19.53 -3.15 -30.16
C VAL A 180 -18.13 -3.76 -29.96
N LYS A 181 -17.19 -2.99 -29.42
CA LYS A 181 -15.83 -3.47 -29.09
C LYS A 181 -15.85 -4.53 -28.00
N ALA A 182 -16.66 -4.33 -26.94
CA ALA A 182 -16.79 -5.30 -25.86
C ALA A 182 -17.37 -6.63 -26.37
N ASN A 183 -18.40 -6.60 -27.20
CA ASN A 183 -19.00 -7.80 -27.79
C ASN A 183 -18.09 -8.52 -28.79
N SER A 184 -17.12 -7.84 -29.40
CA SER A 184 -16.13 -8.48 -30.29
C SER A 184 -15.02 -9.22 -29.53
N ARG A 185 -14.87 -8.97 -28.25
CA ARG A 185 -13.88 -9.58 -27.34
C ARG A 185 -14.58 -9.95 -26.01
N PRO A 186 -15.50 -10.93 -26.02
CA PRO A 186 -16.22 -11.30 -24.81
C PRO A 186 -15.26 -11.89 -23.77
N VAL A 187 -15.51 -11.60 -22.51
CA VAL A 187 -14.80 -12.24 -21.40
C VAL A 187 -15.11 -13.75 -21.43
N PRO A 188 -14.10 -14.63 -21.32
CA PRO A 188 -14.32 -16.05 -21.19
C PRO A 188 -15.14 -16.42 -19.95
N GLU A 189 -15.85 -17.54 -20.01
CA GLU A 189 -16.51 -18.07 -18.82
C GLU A 189 -15.49 -18.78 -17.93
N TYR A 190 -15.40 -18.36 -16.68
CA TYR A 190 -14.55 -18.96 -15.65
C TYR A 190 -15.38 -19.68 -14.60
N ALA A 191 -14.94 -20.85 -14.19
CA ALA A 191 -15.52 -21.60 -13.08
C ALA A 191 -14.68 -21.43 -11.83
N GLY A 192 -15.25 -20.88 -10.76
CA GLY A 192 -14.63 -20.87 -9.45
C GLY A 192 -14.97 -22.15 -8.69
N GLU A 193 -13.98 -22.93 -8.26
CA GLU A 193 -14.22 -24.12 -7.43
C GLU A 193 -13.79 -23.87 -5.98
N ALA A 194 -14.72 -24.06 -5.03
CA ALA A 194 -14.41 -24.04 -3.60
C ALA A 194 -13.89 -25.41 -3.16
N MET A 195 -12.80 -25.44 -2.39
CA MET A 195 -12.31 -26.66 -1.75
C MET A 195 -13.07 -27.00 -0.46
N ARG A 196 -13.84 -26.06 0.07
CA ARG A 196 -14.64 -26.20 1.28
C ARG A 196 -15.84 -27.11 1.06
N SER A 197 -16.03 -28.15 1.91
CA SER A 197 -17.27 -28.89 2.06
C SER A 197 -18.10 -28.40 3.24
N CYS A 198 -19.44 -28.55 3.20
CA CYS A 198 -20.39 -28.09 4.21
C CYS A 198 -21.29 -29.23 4.71
N ASP A 199 -20.72 -30.44 4.85
CA ASP A 199 -21.41 -31.66 5.29
C ASP A 199 -21.39 -31.79 6.81
#